data_41b93a414f9d8be35252201415eb5224
#
_entry.id   41b93a414f9d8be35252201415eb5224
#
_cell.length_a   1.000
_cell.length_b   1.000
_cell.length_c   1.000
_cell.angle_alpha   90.00
_cell.angle_beta   90.00
_cell.angle_gamma   90.00
#
_symmetry.space_group_name_H-M   'P 1'
#
loop_
_entity.id
_entity.type
_entity.pdbx_description
1 polymer ?
#
loop_
_entity_poly.entity_id
_entity_poly.type
_entity_poly.pdbx_seq_one_letter_code
_entity_poly.pdbx_strand_id
1 'polypeptide(L)'
;MNVVTDALAHAWNAFVNPSSDFRLSVGYSSARRPDTRVFTRGVDRSIISSLYNRIAIDVSAIEIRHCRIDKTTQQYLETIDDGLNQCLNIEANIDQSGRDFIMNVVMTMCDDGAAAIVPIDTTVNPMNSNSFDIQTMRVGRVVEWYPRAVKLSVYNDAPNAGQREEIIMPKRKVAIVQNPLYQVMNEPNSTLQRLIRKLNQLDTIDDKAASGKLDLIIQFPYQIRTEEKKRQAELRRQQLEDQLKDSAYGVAYTDGSEKITQLNRSLDNHMLQQIQNLTTQLYGQLGLSEAVVNGTASQEEMLNYHNRTLEPMISAICDALKRTFLTKTARSQGQSIEFFRDPFRLVPVTDLANIAAAFTSNEIMSSNEFRSVLGFARSEEPQADQLRNANINPLGTDVTAQQPESTEEPTQDSAQPSIQDVLNAPMEGDSQNGV
;
A
#
# COMPACT_ATOMS: atom_id res chain seq x y z
N MET A 1 17.17 5.10 -44.71
CA MET A 1 16.00 4.56 -43.98
C MET A 1 16.19 4.93 -42.52
N ASN A 2 15.29 5.69 -41.96
CA ASN A 2 15.50 6.34 -40.66
C ASN A 2 15.23 5.37 -39.52
N VAL A 3 16.22 5.10 -38.70
CA VAL A 3 16.13 4.28 -37.49
C VAL A 3 14.97 4.70 -36.54
N VAL A 4 14.61 5.98 -36.61
CA VAL A 4 13.50 6.56 -35.82
C VAL A 4 12.11 6.10 -36.33
N THR A 5 11.95 5.88 -37.63
CA THR A 5 10.67 5.40 -38.20
C THR A 5 10.44 3.91 -37.94
N ASP A 6 11.52 3.12 -37.86
CA ASP A 6 11.41 1.69 -37.55
C ASP A 6 11.13 1.44 -36.06
N ALA A 7 11.66 2.28 -35.17
CA ALA A 7 11.34 2.20 -33.74
C ALA A 7 9.87 2.51 -33.43
N LEU A 8 9.26 3.46 -34.13
CA LEU A 8 7.84 3.81 -34.02
C LEU A 8 6.91 2.71 -34.60
N ALA A 9 7.39 1.98 -35.60
CA ALA A 9 6.63 0.86 -36.19
C ALA A 9 6.56 -0.40 -35.30
N HIS A 10 7.42 -0.51 -34.30
CA HIS A 10 7.52 -1.64 -33.39
C HIS A 10 6.87 -1.41 -32.02
N ALA A 11 6.47 -0.15 -31.71
CA ALA A 11 5.75 0.14 -30.48
C ALA A 11 4.37 -0.52 -30.49
N TRP A 12 4.00 -1.15 -29.39
CA TRP A 12 2.68 -1.71 -29.17
C TRP A 12 1.91 -0.86 -28.18
N ASN A 13 0.64 -0.60 -28.49
CA ASN A 13 -0.28 0.07 -27.61
C ASN A 13 -1.48 -0.87 -27.31
N ALA A 14 -1.86 -1.02 -26.06
CA ALA A 14 -2.91 -1.95 -25.65
C ALA A 14 -4.29 -1.66 -26.27
N PHE A 15 -4.53 -0.42 -26.66
CA PHE A 15 -5.78 0.02 -27.30
C PHE A 15 -5.77 -0.06 -28.82
N VAL A 16 -4.64 -0.40 -29.43
CA VAL A 16 -4.38 -0.54 -30.87
C VAL A 16 -5.25 0.39 -31.73
N ASN A 17 -4.74 1.58 -31.97
CA ASN A 17 -5.26 2.43 -33.02
C ASN A 17 -4.20 2.57 -34.13
N PRO A 18 -4.38 1.96 -35.33
CA PRO A 18 -3.37 1.96 -36.38
C PRO A 18 -3.26 3.26 -37.16
N SER A 19 -4.02 4.29 -36.86
CA SER A 19 -3.97 5.57 -37.60
C SER A 19 -3.44 6.67 -36.71
N SER A 20 -2.12 6.86 -36.76
CA SER A 20 -1.44 8.00 -36.17
C SER A 20 -1.58 9.27 -37.06
N ASP A 21 -2.77 9.81 -37.19
CA ASP A 21 -2.93 11.22 -37.46
C ASP A 21 -2.94 11.95 -36.14
N PHE A 22 -1.78 12.47 -35.75
CA PHE A 22 -1.61 13.34 -34.59
C PHE A 22 -2.29 14.69 -34.85
N ARG A 23 -3.62 14.66 -34.89
CA ARG A 23 -4.41 15.88 -34.72
C ARG A 23 -4.56 16.05 -33.21
N LEU A 24 -4.12 17.20 -32.72
CA LEU A 24 -4.47 17.70 -31.37
C LEU A 24 -6.00 17.83 -31.30
N SER A 25 -6.68 16.72 -31.16
CA SER A 25 -8.05 16.67 -30.72
C SER A 25 -8.00 16.88 -29.23
N VAL A 26 -8.33 18.08 -28.78
CA VAL A 26 -8.58 18.37 -27.37
C VAL A 26 -9.86 17.61 -27.03
N GLY A 27 -9.74 16.40 -26.52
CA GLY A 27 -10.87 15.54 -26.16
C GLY A 27 -11.83 16.19 -25.16
N TYR A 28 -12.77 15.44 -24.63
CA TYR A 28 -13.75 15.93 -23.66
C TYR A 28 -13.08 16.58 -22.45
N SER A 29 -13.37 17.86 -22.21
CA SER A 29 -12.91 18.54 -21.00
C SER A 29 -13.67 18.01 -19.78
N SER A 30 -12.96 17.67 -18.73
CA SER A 30 -13.53 17.30 -17.42
C SER A 30 -12.91 18.20 -16.35
N ALA A 31 -13.72 18.61 -15.38
CA ALA A 31 -13.23 19.30 -14.19
C ALA A 31 -12.44 18.36 -13.25
N ARG A 32 -12.49 17.06 -13.48
CA ARG A 32 -11.74 16.04 -12.71
C ARG A 32 -10.52 15.62 -13.52
N ARG A 33 -9.44 15.32 -12.79
CA ARG A 33 -8.22 14.72 -13.36
C ARG A 33 -8.60 13.46 -14.15
N PRO A 34 -8.04 13.27 -15.38
CA PRO A 34 -8.20 12.03 -16.12
C PRO A 34 -7.83 10.83 -15.25
N ASP A 35 -8.47 9.71 -15.53
CA ASP A 35 -8.27 8.44 -14.78
C ASP A 35 -8.46 8.52 -13.25
N THR A 36 -9.17 9.55 -12.77
CA THR A 36 -9.54 9.62 -11.35
C THR A 36 -10.46 8.45 -11.01
N ARG A 37 -10.06 7.68 -10.00
CA ARG A 37 -10.85 6.55 -9.54
C ARG A 37 -12.17 7.03 -8.94
N VAL A 38 -13.26 6.43 -9.37
CA VAL A 38 -14.56 6.53 -8.72
C VAL A 38 -14.77 5.26 -7.89
N PHE A 39 -14.88 5.40 -6.58
CA PHE A 39 -15.21 4.30 -5.69
C PHE A 39 -16.58 3.73 -6.02
N THR A 40 -16.68 2.43 -6.05
CA THR A 40 -17.94 1.72 -6.28
C THR A 40 -18.47 1.15 -4.96
N ARG A 41 -19.78 1.00 -4.87
CA ARG A 41 -20.45 0.30 -3.76
C ARG A 41 -20.53 1.03 -2.41
N GLY A 42 -20.69 2.35 -2.40
CA GLY A 42 -20.89 3.08 -1.15
C GLY A 42 -19.64 3.20 -0.27
N VAL A 43 -18.46 2.98 -0.86
CA VAL A 43 -17.16 3.23 -0.25
C VAL A 43 -16.82 4.73 -0.26
N ASP A 44 -17.67 5.57 -0.87
CA ASP A 44 -17.54 7.04 -0.88
C ASP A 44 -17.59 7.67 0.52
N ARG A 45 -17.77 6.86 1.55
CA ARG A 45 -17.87 7.30 2.92
C ARG A 45 -16.52 7.58 3.51
N SER A 46 -16.42 8.70 4.18
CA SER A 46 -15.20 9.28 4.70
C SER A 46 -14.31 8.30 5.50
N ILE A 47 -14.90 7.40 6.28
CA ILE A 47 -14.15 6.46 7.13
C ILE A 47 -13.44 5.41 6.28
N ILE A 48 -14.11 4.81 5.29
CA ILE A 48 -13.55 3.71 4.51
C ILE A 48 -12.62 4.23 3.44
N SER A 49 -13.01 5.31 2.75
CA SER A 49 -12.15 5.96 1.76
C SER A 49 -10.88 6.53 2.41
N SER A 50 -10.97 7.08 3.62
CA SER A 50 -9.80 7.57 4.34
C SER A 50 -8.86 6.43 4.76
N LEU A 51 -9.40 5.28 5.18
CA LEU A 51 -8.62 4.08 5.48
C LEU A 51 -7.87 3.56 4.24
N TYR A 52 -8.56 3.42 3.10
CA TYR A 52 -7.93 2.99 1.85
C TYR A 52 -6.87 3.97 1.38
N ASN A 53 -7.18 5.28 1.46
CA ASN A 53 -6.26 6.32 1.08
C ASN A 53 -5.00 6.31 1.97
N ARG A 54 -5.17 6.11 3.29
CA ARG A 54 -4.04 6.01 4.23
C ARG A 54 -3.14 4.83 3.87
N ILE A 55 -3.70 3.64 3.70
CA ILE A 55 -2.95 2.45 3.30
C ILE A 55 -2.25 2.68 1.96
N ALA A 56 -2.94 3.27 0.97
CA ALA A 56 -2.38 3.52 -0.34
C ALA A 56 -1.21 4.51 -0.32
N ILE A 57 -1.31 5.58 0.47
CA ILE A 57 -0.23 6.55 0.67
C ILE A 57 0.99 5.87 1.29
N ASP A 58 0.78 5.06 2.32
CA ASP A 58 1.88 4.43 3.04
C ASP A 58 2.56 3.35 2.20
N VAL A 59 1.80 2.54 1.45
CA VAL A 59 2.37 1.56 0.51
C VAL A 59 3.12 2.26 -0.63
N SER A 60 2.56 3.33 -1.20
CA SER A 60 3.20 4.08 -2.30
C SER A 60 4.48 4.82 -1.88
N ALA A 61 4.70 4.99 -0.58
CA ALA A 61 5.93 5.57 -0.05
C ALA A 61 7.09 4.58 0.04
N ILE A 62 6.83 3.28 -0.18
CA ILE A 62 7.84 2.22 -0.21
C ILE A 62 8.34 2.11 -1.66
N GLU A 63 9.64 2.21 -1.84
CA GLU A 63 10.25 2.18 -3.15
C GLU A 63 10.30 0.75 -3.70
N ILE A 64 9.85 0.57 -4.94
CA ILE A 64 9.95 -0.69 -5.68
C ILE A 64 10.98 -0.51 -6.79
N ARG A 65 11.94 -1.43 -6.88
CA ARG A 65 12.99 -1.40 -7.91
C ARG A 65 13.06 -2.71 -8.68
N HIS A 66 13.22 -2.60 -9.99
CA HIS A 66 13.73 -3.69 -10.81
C HIS A 66 15.26 -3.71 -10.64
N CYS A 67 15.77 -4.78 -10.11
CA CYS A 67 17.15 -4.89 -9.70
C CYS A 67 17.75 -6.26 -10.05
N ARG A 68 19.07 -6.36 -9.92
CA ARG A 68 19.78 -7.62 -9.95
C ARG A 68 20.16 -8.02 -8.53
N ILE A 69 19.90 -9.26 -8.19
CA ILE A 69 20.25 -9.88 -6.90
C ILE A 69 21.23 -11.03 -7.13
N ASP A 70 22.13 -11.25 -6.19
CA ASP A 70 22.95 -12.45 -6.17
C ASP A 70 22.08 -13.68 -5.89
N LYS A 71 22.24 -14.74 -6.69
CA LYS A 71 21.41 -15.95 -6.58
C LYS A 71 21.69 -16.76 -5.33
N THR A 72 22.90 -16.67 -4.82
CA THR A 72 23.38 -17.48 -3.69
C THR A 72 23.08 -16.78 -2.37
N THR A 73 23.41 -15.49 -2.29
CA THR A 73 23.29 -14.69 -1.06
C THR A 73 22.00 -13.91 -0.98
N GLN A 74 21.24 -13.81 -2.11
CA GLN A 74 20.03 -12.97 -2.24
C GLN A 74 20.29 -11.48 -1.95
N GLN A 75 21.55 -11.05 -2.02
CA GLN A 75 21.93 -9.67 -1.80
C GLN A 75 21.65 -8.82 -3.04
N TYR A 76 21.23 -7.60 -2.82
CA TYR A 76 21.10 -6.58 -3.85
C TYR A 76 22.47 -6.28 -4.48
N LEU A 77 22.54 -6.26 -5.81
CA LEU A 77 23.73 -5.92 -6.57
C LEU A 77 23.62 -4.55 -7.21
N GLU A 78 22.63 -4.36 -8.06
CA GLU A 78 22.45 -3.11 -8.82
C GLU A 78 20.99 -2.89 -9.22
N THR A 79 20.60 -1.64 -9.41
CA THR A 79 19.33 -1.28 -10.04
C THR A 79 19.48 -1.32 -11.55
N ILE A 80 18.50 -1.91 -12.25
CA ILE A 80 18.47 -1.98 -13.71
C ILE A 80 17.81 -0.69 -14.23
N ASP A 81 18.50 0.05 -15.09
CA ASP A 81 17.94 1.23 -15.73
C ASP A 81 17.09 0.81 -16.93
N ASP A 82 15.78 0.70 -16.74
CA ASP A 82 14.81 0.31 -17.76
C ASP A 82 13.48 1.08 -17.62
N GLY A 83 12.61 0.93 -18.61
CA GLY A 83 11.32 1.59 -18.62
C GLY A 83 10.42 1.15 -17.48
N LEU A 84 10.57 -0.09 -16.96
CA LEU A 84 9.82 -0.56 -15.80
C LEU A 84 10.17 0.26 -14.54
N ASN A 85 11.45 0.49 -14.27
CA ASN A 85 11.87 1.34 -13.16
C ASN A 85 11.43 2.80 -13.32
N GLN A 86 11.44 3.33 -14.53
CA GLN A 86 10.89 4.65 -14.80
C GLN A 86 9.39 4.72 -14.47
N CYS A 87 8.62 3.72 -14.89
CA CYS A 87 7.18 3.64 -14.59
C CYS A 87 6.87 3.53 -13.10
N LEU A 88 7.69 2.79 -12.36
CA LEU A 88 7.45 2.56 -10.92
C LEU A 88 7.85 3.74 -10.04
N ASN A 89 8.90 4.49 -10.42
CA ASN A 89 9.51 5.49 -9.55
C ASN A 89 9.35 6.94 -10.04
N ILE A 90 9.19 7.17 -11.34
CA ILE A 90 9.12 8.51 -11.92
C ILE A 90 7.74 8.76 -12.50
N GLU A 91 7.43 8.19 -13.65
CA GLU A 91 6.21 8.45 -14.42
C GLU A 91 5.67 7.15 -15.01
N ALA A 92 4.51 6.71 -14.51
CA ALA A 92 3.86 5.50 -15.01
C ALA A 92 3.12 5.74 -16.34
N ASN A 93 2.58 6.94 -16.52
CA ASN A 93 1.88 7.41 -17.70
C ASN A 93 1.73 8.93 -17.62
N ILE A 94 1.23 9.55 -18.70
CA ILE A 94 1.06 11.01 -18.83
C ILE A 94 0.23 11.66 -17.71
N ASP A 95 -0.63 10.88 -17.02
CA ASP A 95 -1.52 11.38 -15.97
C ASP A 95 -1.01 11.09 -14.56
N GLN A 96 -0.09 10.13 -14.41
CA GLN A 96 0.26 9.57 -13.11
C GLN A 96 1.78 9.43 -12.93
N SER A 97 2.28 9.96 -11.83
CA SER A 97 3.62 9.62 -11.33
C SER A 97 3.67 8.13 -10.92
N GLY A 98 4.85 7.57 -10.75
CA GLY A 98 5.00 6.20 -10.23
C GLY A 98 4.29 6.00 -8.88
N ARG A 99 4.38 6.99 -7.99
CA ARG A 99 3.71 6.96 -6.68
C ARG A 99 2.18 7.00 -6.81
N ASP A 100 1.63 7.90 -7.64
CA ASP A 100 0.19 7.98 -7.89
C ASP A 100 -0.35 6.68 -8.51
N PHE A 101 0.46 6.07 -9.37
CA PHE A 101 0.15 4.78 -9.99
C PHE A 101 0.05 3.66 -8.93
N ILE A 102 1.04 3.53 -8.05
CA ILE A 102 0.99 2.53 -6.95
C ILE A 102 -0.18 2.80 -6.00
N MET A 103 -0.46 4.07 -5.67
CA MET A 103 -1.68 4.41 -4.90
C MET A 103 -2.93 3.90 -5.59
N ASN A 104 -3.06 4.09 -6.91
CA ASN A 104 -4.22 3.62 -7.68
C ASN A 104 -4.30 2.08 -7.69
N VAL A 105 -3.17 1.37 -7.81
CA VAL A 105 -3.12 -0.10 -7.69
C VAL A 105 -3.65 -0.55 -6.33
N VAL A 106 -3.15 0.01 -5.24
CA VAL A 106 -3.55 -0.36 -3.87
C VAL A 106 -5.02 -0.04 -3.62
N MET A 107 -5.49 1.14 -4.01
CA MET A 107 -6.90 1.52 -3.85
C MET A 107 -7.83 0.58 -4.65
N THR A 108 -7.43 0.20 -5.87
CA THR A 108 -8.18 -0.76 -6.70
C THR A 108 -8.21 -2.14 -6.05
N MET A 109 -7.08 -2.58 -5.53
CA MET A 109 -6.94 -3.85 -4.83
C MET A 109 -7.78 -3.89 -3.55
N CYS A 110 -7.83 -2.81 -2.78
CA CYS A 110 -8.63 -2.72 -1.56
C CYS A 110 -10.14 -2.74 -1.86
N ASP A 111 -10.58 -2.03 -2.90
CA ASP A 111 -12.01 -1.91 -3.23
C ASP A 111 -12.56 -3.15 -3.94
N ASP A 112 -11.88 -3.63 -4.98
CA ASP A 112 -12.36 -4.71 -5.85
C ASP A 112 -11.79 -6.09 -5.46
N GLY A 113 -10.82 -6.15 -4.54
CA GLY A 113 -10.14 -7.38 -4.13
C GLY A 113 -9.01 -7.80 -5.09
N ALA A 114 -8.91 -7.19 -6.26
CA ALA A 114 -7.83 -7.39 -7.21
C ALA A 114 -7.65 -6.16 -8.11
N ALA A 115 -6.41 -5.88 -8.47
CA ALA A 115 -6.04 -4.86 -9.46
C ALA A 115 -5.24 -5.51 -10.59
N ALA A 116 -5.33 -4.95 -11.79
CA ALA A 116 -4.53 -5.37 -12.93
C ALA A 116 -3.58 -4.25 -13.33
N ILE A 117 -2.29 -4.55 -13.43
CA ILE A 117 -1.29 -3.63 -13.99
C ILE A 117 -1.12 -4.00 -15.46
N VAL A 118 -1.49 -3.07 -16.33
CA VAL A 118 -1.55 -3.25 -17.78
C VAL A 118 -0.44 -2.42 -18.42
N PRO A 119 0.53 -3.04 -19.13
CA PRO A 119 1.44 -2.31 -19.99
C PRO A 119 0.67 -1.75 -21.17
N ILE A 120 0.73 -0.44 -21.38
CA ILE A 120 0.03 0.25 -22.47
C ILE A 120 0.95 0.38 -23.67
N ASP A 121 2.10 1.03 -23.49
CA ASP A 121 3.10 1.16 -24.52
C ASP A 121 4.33 0.33 -24.17
N THR A 122 4.81 -0.41 -25.15
CA THR A 122 5.97 -1.29 -25.02
C THR A 122 6.85 -1.21 -26.26
N THR A 123 8.15 -1.49 -26.12
CA THR A 123 9.11 -1.47 -27.22
C THR A 123 8.83 -2.49 -28.31
N VAL A 124 8.23 -3.63 -27.93
CA VAL A 124 7.86 -4.73 -28.83
C VAL A 124 6.48 -5.25 -28.43
N ASN A 125 5.67 -5.64 -29.40
CA ASN A 125 4.34 -6.20 -29.12
C ASN A 125 4.44 -7.42 -28.16
N PRO A 126 3.87 -7.33 -26.95
CA PRO A 126 3.92 -8.42 -25.98
C PRO A 126 3.25 -9.71 -26.44
N MET A 127 2.39 -9.66 -27.46
CA MET A 127 1.76 -10.85 -28.02
C MET A 127 2.75 -11.70 -28.83
N ASN A 128 3.73 -11.06 -29.45
CA ASN A 128 4.71 -11.70 -30.31
C ASN A 128 6.01 -12.08 -29.56
N SER A 129 6.33 -11.38 -28.48
CA SER A 129 7.55 -11.60 -27.70
C SER A 129 7.25 -11.62 -26.21
N ASN A 130 8.08 -12.35 -25.46
CA ASN A 130 8.08 -12.30 -23.99
C ASN A 130 9.16 -11.35 -23.45
N SER A 131 10.03 -10.84 -24.32
CA SER A 131 11.06 -9.86 -23.96
C SER A 131 10.67 -8.54 -24.59
N PHE A 132 10.23 -7.61 -23.79
CA PHE A 132 9.84 -6.26 -24.15
C PHE A 132 10.13 -5.32 -22.97
N ASP A 133 10.42 -4.08 -23.27
CA ASP A 133 10.51 -3.04 -22.26
C ASP A 133 9.18 -2.27 -22.17
N ILE A 134 8.81 -1.86 -20.99
CA ILE A 134 7.54 -1.18 -20.70
C ILE A 134 7.79 0.32 -20.68
N GLN A 135 7.09 1.06 -21.52
CA GLN A 135 7.22 2.51 -21.58
C GLN A 135 6.15 3.21 -20.74
N THR A 136 4.91 2.69 -20.76
CA THR A 136 3.83 3.23 -19.95
C THR A 136 2.96 2.10 -19.37
N MET A 137 2.36 2.35 -18.20
CA MET A 137 1.46 1.42 -17.50
C MET A 137 0.22 2.14 -17.01
N ARG A 138 -0.91 1.41 -16.98
CA ARG A 138 -2.14 1.86 -16.34
C ARG A 138 -2.75 0.78 -15.46
N VAL A 139 -3.59 1.24 -14.53
CA VAL A 139 -4.33 0.33 -13.63
C VAL A 139 -5.65 -0.06 -14.29
N GLY A 140 -5.85 -1.35 -14.48
CA GLY A 140 -7.09 -1.94 -14.95
C GLY A 140 -7.92 -2.48 -13.79
N ARG A 141 -9.23 -2.22 -13.83
CA ARG A 141 -10.20 -2.86 -12.96
C ARG A 141 -10.65 -4.17 -13.59
N VAL A 142 -10.67 -5.25 -12.83
CA VAL A 142 -11.13 -6.56 -13.32
C VAL A 142 -12.66 -6.56 -13.37
N VAL A 143 -13.21 -6.72 -14.58
CA VAL A 143 -14.66 -6.81 -14.84
C VAL A 143 -15.13 -8.26 -14.86
N GLU A 144 -14.42 -9.10 -15.63
CA GLU A 144 -14.76 -10.52 -15.78
C GLU A 144 -13.52 -11.41 -15.82
N TRP A 145 -13.65 -12.60 -15.25
CA TRP A 145 -12.61 -13.61 -15.20
C TRP A 145 -12.87 -14.73 -16.21
N TYR A 146 -11.93 -14.98 -17.11
CA TYR A 146 -11.92 -16.14 -18.00
C TYR A 146 -10.77 -17.09 -17.63
N PRO A 147 -10.79 -18.35 -18.08
CA PRO A 147 -9.73 -19.32 -17.72
C PRO A 147 -8.32 -18.86 -18.09
N ARG A 148 -8.11 -18.28 -19.28
CA ARG A 148 -6.81 -17.83 -19.78
C ARG A 148 -6.70 -16.33 -20.03
N ALA A 149 -7.81 -15.61 -19.94
CA ALA A 149 -7.89 -14.17 -20.17
C ALA A 149 -8.59 -13.48 -19.01
N VAL A 150 -8.56 -12.18 -19.03
CA VAL A 150 -9.28 -11.31 -18.09
C VAL A 150 -9.83 -10.12 -18.85
N LYS A 151 -11.06 -9.73 -18.55
CA LYS A 151 -11.67 -8.52 -19.09
C LYS A 151 -11.44 -7.38 -18.12
N LEU A 152 -10.83 -6.32 -18.59
CA LEU A 152 -10.36 -5.20 -17.80
C LEU A 152 -11.00 -3.91 -18.27
N SER A 153 -11.40 -3.06 -17.34
CA SER A 153 -11.76 -1.67 -17.60
C SER A 153 -10.52 -0.81 -17.35
N VAL A 154 -9.96 -0.24 -18.42
CA VAL A 154 -8.72 0.56 -18.42
C VAL A 154 -9.02 1.92 -19.03
N TYR A 155 -8.39 2.97 -18.52
CA TYR A 155 -8.52 4.30 -19.12
C TYR A 155 -7.75 4.38 -20.42
N ASN A 156 -8.44 4.80 -21.49
CA ASN A 156 -7.86 5.02 -22.82
C ASN A 156 -7.54 6.50 -22.99
N ASP A 157 -6.25 6.83 -23.13
CA ASP A 157 -5.73 8.19 -23.31
C ASP A 157 -5.60 8.63 -24.76
N ALA A 158 -6.04 7.81 -25.71
CA ALA A 158 -6.04 8.18 -27.11
C ALA A 158 -6.84 9.47 -27.35
N PRO A 159 -6.42 10.32 -28.31
CA PRO A 159 -6.98 11.68 -28.51
C PRO A 159 -8.50 11.75 -28.64
N ASN A 160 -9.13 10.69 -29.09
CA ASN A 160 -10.59 10.63 -29.31
C ASN A 160 -11.35 9.79 -28.26
N ALA A 161 -10.68 9.24 -27.28
CA ALA A 161 -11.28 8.35 -26.29
C ALA A 161 -11.53 9.07 -24.96
N GLY A 162 -10.54 9.33 -24.17
CA GLY A 162 -10.65 10.06 -22.89
C GLY A 162 -11.59 9.42 -21.86
N GLN A 163 -11.84 8.10 -21.97
CA GLN A 163 -12.75 7.34 -21.10
C GLN A 163 -12.20 5.94 -20.85
N ARG A 164 -12.82 5.23 -19.89
CA ARG A 164 -12.47 3.84 -19.61
C ARG A 164 -13.11 2.93 -20.64
N GLU A 165 -12.31 2.04 -21.21
CA GLU A 165 -12.72 1.02 -22.16
C GLU A 165 -12.52 -0.38 -21.58
N GLU A 166 -13.34 -1.30 -22.06
CA GLU A 166 -13.25 -2.70 -21.67
C GLU A 166 -12.43 -3.48 -22.70
N ILE A 167 -11.28 -3.97 -22.26
CA ILE A 167 -10.37 -4.76 -23.09
C ILE A 167 -10.21 -6.18 -22.54
N ILE A 168 -10.01 -7.15 -23.42
CA ILE A 168 -9.74 -8.53 -23.03
C ILE A 168 -8.26 -8.82 -23.26
N MET A 169 -7.57 -9.14 -22.17
CA MET A 169 -6.13 -9.41 -22.17
C MET A 169 -5.80 -10.81 -21.66
N PRO A 170 -4.79 -11.49 -22.23
CA PRO A 170 -4.29 -12.74 -21.67
C PRO A 170 -3.70 -12.53 -20.28
N LYS A 171 -4.03 -13.37 -19.31
CA LYS A 171 -3.52 -13.30 -17.94
C LYS A 171 -1.99 -13.32 -17.83
N ARG A 172 -1.29 -13.84 -18.84
CA ARG A 172 0.18 -13.89 -18.88
C ARG A 172 0.84 -12.55 -19.23
N LYS A 173 0.07 -11.59 -19.72
CA LYS A 173 0.56 -10.29 -20.20
C LYS A 173 0.17 -9.12 -19.31
N VAL A 174 -0.60 -9.42 -18.26
CA VAL A 174 -1.10 -8.43 -17.30
C VAL A 174 -0.74 -8.90 -15.90
N ALA A 175 -0.10 -8.05 -15.11
CA ALA A 175 0.19 -8.38 -13.72
C ALA A 175 -1.08 -8.19 -12.87
N ILE A 176 -1.65 -9.31 -12.43
CA ILE A 176 -2.85 -9.32 -11.60
C ILE A 176 -2.41 -9.43 -10.14
N VAL A 177 -2.67 -8.37 -9.39
CA VAL A 177 -2.39 -8.27 -7.96
C VAL A 177 -3.67 -8.58 -7.21
N GLN A 178 -3.65 -9.59 -6.37
CA GLN A 178 -4.76 -9.93 -5.49
C GLN A 178 -4.55 -9.31 -4.11
N ASN A 179 -5.61 -8.85 -3.49
CA ASN A 179 -5.53 -8.32 -2.14
C ASN A 179 -5.17 -9.44 -1.15
N PRO A 180 -4.01 -9.40 -0.48
CA PRO A 180 -3.64 -10.41 0.52
C PRO A 180 -4.58 -10.39 1.73
N LEU A 181 -5.25 -9.26 1.98
CA LEU A 181 -6.23 -9.08 3.05
C LEU A 181 -7.68 -9.29 2.57
N TYR A 182 -7.87 -10.05 1.47
CA TYR A 182 -9.18 -10.28 0.85
C TYR A 182 -10.24 -10.75 1.85
N GLN A 183 -9.90 -11.69 2.72
CA GLN A 183 -10.81 -12.23 3.74
C GLN A 183 -11.31 -11.18 4.73
N VAL A 184 -10.48 -10.17 5.02
CA VAL A 184 -10.81 -9.09 5.96
C VAL A 184 -11.59 -7.97 5.26
N MET A 185 -11.29 -7.70 3.99
CA MET A 185 -11.75 -6.50 3.28
C MET A 185 -12.83 -6.79 2.24
N ASN A 186 -12.69 -7.82 1.42
CA ASN A 186 -13.47 -8.00 0.19
C ASN A 186 -14.45 -9.17 0.23
N GLU A 187 -14.21 -10.17 1.07
CA GLU A 187 -15.14 -11.29 1.20
C GLU A 187 -16.53 -10.82 1.63
N PRO A 188 -17.65 -11.38 1.08
CA PRO A 188 -19.01 -10.89 1.34
C PRO A 188 -19.40 -10.75 2.81
N ASN A 189 -18.81 -11.56 3.70
CA ASN A 189 -19.03 -11.51 5.14
C ASN A 189 -17.84 -10.96 5.93
N SER A 190 -16.85 -10.36 5.27
CA SER A 190 -15.70 -9.75 5.92
C SER A 190 -16.12 -8.64 6.89
N THR A 191 -15.24 -8.34 7.84
CA THR A 191 -15.47 -7.29 8.83
C THR A 191 -15.73 -5.94 8.16
N LEU A 192 -14.98 -5.62 7.10
CA LEU A 192 -15.16 -4.38 6.34
C LEU A 192 -16.51 -4.34 5.62
N GLN A 193 -16.91 -5.43 4.94
CA GLN A 193 -18.20 -5.48 4.24
C GLN A 193 -19.39 -5.41 5.22
N ARG A 194 -19.23 -5.95 6.41
CA ARG A 194 -20.23 -5.80 7.50
C ARG A 194 -20.31 -4.36 7.99
N LEU A 195 -19.17 -3.69 8.14
CA LEU A 195 -19.09 -2.29 8.52
C LEU A 195 -19.76 -1.40 7.45
N ILE A 196 -19.46 -1.59 6.17
CA ILE A 196 -20.10 -0.87 5.05
C ILE A 196 -21.63 -1.02 5.10
N ARG A 197 -22.11 -2.25 5.29
CA ARG A 197 -23.56 -2.49 5.40
C ARG A 197 -24.20 -1.74 6.59
N LYS A 198 -23.50 -1.68 7.73
CA LYS A 198 -24.01 -0.96 8.92
C LYS A 198 -23.99 0.55 8.70
N LEU A 199 -22.97 1.10 8.09
CA LEU A 199 -22.92 2.50 7.70
C LEU A 199 -24.07 2.86 6.72
N ASN A 200 -24.32 1.99 5.73
CA ASN A 200 -25.45 2.16 4.80
C ASN A 200 -26.81 2.15 5.51
N GLN A 201 -26.97 1.31 6.53
CA GLN A 201 -28.19 1.29 7.32
C GLN A 201 -28.35 2.57 8.16
N LEU A 202 -27.26 3.09 8.74
CA LEU A 202 -27.27 4.33 9.52
C LEU A 202 -27.72 5.51 8.65
N ASP A 203 -27.11 5.69 7.47
CA ASP A 203 -27.51 6.79 6.56
C ASP A 203 -28.98 6.70 6.13
N THR A 204 -29.46 5.47 5.86
CA THR A 204 -30.87 5.28 5.53
C THR A 204 -31.80 5.72 6.66
N ILE A 205 -31.35 5.56 7.91
CA ILE A 205 -32.09 6.00 9.09
C ILE A 205 -32.00 7.52 9.22
N ASP A 206 -30.81 8.08 9.04
CA ASP A 206 -30.56 9.52 9.09
C ASP A 206 -31.35 10.25 7.99
N ASP A 207 -31.39 9.75 6.77
CA ASP A 207 -32.20 10.26 5.68
C ASP A 207 -33.70 10.26 6.01
N LYS A 208 -34.17 9.19 6.65
CA LYS A 208 -35.57 9.11 7.13
C LYS A 208 -35.85 10.11 8.26
N ALA A 209 -34.92 10.24 9.20
CA ALA A 209 -35.00 11.20 10.27
C ALA A 209 -34.98 12.66 9.77
N ALA A 210 -34.03 12.96 8.84
CA ALA A 210 -33.90 14.26 8.21
C ALA A 210 -35.14 14.65 7.34
N SER A 211 -35.80 13.65 6.74
CA SER A 211 -37.00 13.87 5.94
C SER A 211 -38.25 14.20 6.77
N GLY A 212 -38.12 14.28 8.09
CA GLY A 212 -39.24 14.54 9.00
C GLY A 212 -40.33 13.46 9.03
N LYS A 213 -40.03 12.28 8.42
CA LYS A 213 -40.96 11.15 8.42
C LYS A 213 -40.93 10.48 9.78
N LEU A 214 -41.91 10.88 10.60
CA LEU A 214 -42.14 10.25 11.90
C LEU A 214 -42.77 8.87 11.71
N ASP A 215 -42.25 7.85 12.37
CA ASP A 215 -42.94 6.55 12.47
C ASP A 215 -44.15 6.76 13.39
N LEU A 216 -45.31 6.99 12.79
CA LEU A 216 -46.56 7.24 13.49
C LEU A 216 -47.53 6.07 13.29
N ILE A 217 -48.14 5.62 14.36
CA ILE A 217 -49.32 4.73 14.29
C ILE A 217 -50.53 5.59 14.52
N ILE A 218 -51.42 5.65 13.52
CA ILE A 218 -52.72 6.32 13.59
C ILE A 218 -53.75 5.24 13.90
N GLN A 219 -54.35 5.34 15.06
CA GLN A 219 -55.46 4.47 15.46
C GLN A 219 -56.77 5.18 15.16
N PHE A 220 -57.56 4.63 14.25
CA PHE A 220 -58.87 5.12 13.89
C PHE A 220 -59.95 4.55 14.81
N PRO A 221 -61.02 5.26 15.09
CA PRO A 221 -62.13 4.79 15.92
C PRO A 221 -63.04 3.76 15.22
N TYR A 222 -62.69 3.34 14.01
CA TYR A 222 -63.45 2.41 13.19
C TYR A 222 -62.57 1.32 12.59
N GLN A 223 -63.21 0.19 12.22
CA GLN A 223 -62.49 -0.92 11.57
C GLN A 223 -62.35 -0.67 10.06
N ILE A 224 -61.11 -0.77 9.58
CA ILE A 224 -60.79 -0.56 8.16
C ILE A 224 -61.02 -1.90 7.40
N ARG A 225 -62.30 -2.24 7.12
CA ARG A 225 -62.63 -3.49 6.39
C ARG A 225 -63.19 -3.26 5.00
N THR A 226 -63.80 -2.09 4.71
CA THR A 226 -64.38 -1.73 3.43
C THR A 226 -63.45 -0.85 2.62
N GLU A 227 -63.52 -0.93 1.30
CA GLU A 227 -62.70 -0.07 0.41
C GLU A 227 -62.91 1.40 0.61
N GLU A 228 -64.11 1.82 0.96
CA GLU A 228 -64.42 3.24 1.31
C GLU A 228 -63.70 3.67 2.56
N LYS A 229 -63.64 2.82 3.61
CA LYS A 229 -62.91 3.12 4.85
C LYS A 229 -61.40 3.09 4.68
N LYS A 230 -60.92 2.24 3.79
CA LYS A 230 -59.48 2.27 3.39
C LYS A 230 -59.13 3.60 2.73
N ARG A 231 -60.00 4.05 1.80
CA ARG A 231 -59.80 5.31 1.08
C ARG A 231 -59.86 6.51 2.04
N GLN A 232 -60.75 6.50 3.03
CA GLN A 232 -60.82 7.54 4.06
C GLN A 232 -59.54 7.54 4.95
N ALA A 233 -59.06 6.39 5.35
CA ALA A 233 -57.84 6.24 6.13
C ALA A 233 -56.62 6.76 5.36
N GLU A 234 -56.55 6.46 4.05
CA GLU A 234 -55.48 6.91 3.18
C GLU A 234 -55.50 8.42 2.96
N LEU A 235 -56.65 9.01 2.74
CA LEU A 235 -56.82 10.47 2.67
C LEU A 235 -56.41 11.15 3.97
N ARG A 236 -56.78 10.57 5.12
CA ARG A 236 -56.40 11.10 6.41
C ARG A 236 -54.90 11.01 6.66
N ARG A 237 -54.27 9.92 6.24
CA ARG A 237 -52.80 9.77 6.27
C ARG A 237 -52.14 10.88 5.47
N GLN A 238 -52.57 11.10 4.22
CA GLN A 238 -52.02 12.12 3.34
C GLN A 238 -52.19 13.55 3.97
N GLN A 239 -53.37 13.86 4.52
CA GLN A 239 -53.59 15.13 5.20
C GLN A 239 -52.63 15.36 6.38
N LEU A 240 -52.36 14.33 7.18
CA LEU A 240 -51.38 14.41 8.28
C LEU A 240 -49.95 14.55 7.78
N GLU A 241 -49.58 13.83 6.72
CA GLU A 241 -48.29 13.97 6.07
C GLU A 241 -48.08 15.40 5.54
N ASP A 242 -49.09 15.98 4.90
CA ASP A 242 -49.04 17.33 4.37
C ASP A 242 -49.00 18.39 5.50
N GLN A 243 -49.78 18.22 6.55
CA GLN A 243 -49.73 19.08 7.73
C GLN A 243 -48.35 19.07 8.42
N LEU A 244 -47.73 17.89 8.51
CA LEU A 244 -46.42 17.77 9.13
C LEU A 244 -45.29 18.32 8.22
N LYS A 245 -45.43 18.23 6.89
CA LYS A 245 -44.48 18.81 5.94
C LYS A 245 -44.54 20.35 5.94
N ASP A 246 -45.75 20.93 6.02
CA ASP A 246 -45.95 22.37 5.96
C ASP A 246 -45.73 23.04 7.32
N SER A 247 -45.64 22.25 8.41
CA SER A 247 -45.46 22.77 9.77
C SER A 247 -43.98 23.01 10.07
N ALA A 248 -43.62 24.27 10.32
CA ALA A 248 -42.28 24.68 10.74
C ALA A 248 -41.84 24.03 12.08
N TYR A 249 -42.76 23.52 12.89
CA TYR A 249 -42.51 22.96 14.22
C TYR A 249 -42.96 21.51 14.37
N GLY A 250 -43.35 20.83 13.26
CA GLY A 250 -43.82 19.44 13.32
C GLY A 250 -45.11 19.22 14.08
N VAL A 251 -46.00 20.24 14.08
CA VAL A 251 -47.30 20.17 14.76
C VAL A 251 -48.40 19.83 13.76
N ALA A 252 -49.23 18.82 14.07
CA ALA A 252 -50.39 18.43 13.29
C ALA A 252 -51.64 18.43 14.20
N TYR A 253 -52.81 18.70 13.60
CA TYR A 253 -54.07 18.66 14.31
C TYR A 253 -54.72 17.30 14.18
N THR A 254 -55.22 16.74 15.30
CA THR A 254 -55.92 15.46 15.31
C THR A 254 -57.33 15.65 15.84
N ASP A 255 -58.27 14.83 15.37
CA ASP A 255 -59.61 14.76 15.96
C ASP A 255 -59.55 14.00 17.29
N GLY A 256 -60.33 14.38 18.29
CA GLY A 256 -60.34 13.79 19.62
C GLY A 256 -60.68 12.26 19.64
N SER A 257 -61.15 11.72 18.53
CA SER A 257 -61.43 10.30 18.33
C SER A 257 -60.24 9.49 17.79
N GLU A 258 -59.18 10.15 17.33
CA GLU A 258 -57.99 9.53 16.77
C GLU A 258 -56.87 9.50 17.82
N LYS A 259 -56.19 8.38 17.94
CA LYS A 259 -55.00 8.27 18.78
C LYS A 259 -53.76 8.12 17.92
N ILE A 260 -52.90 9.12 17.99
CA ILE A 260 -51.58 9.07 17.30
C ILE A 260 -50.55 8.65 18.34
N THR A 261 -49.85 7.55 18.03
CA THR A 261 -48.73 7.06 18.84
C THR A 261 -47.47 7.20 18.03
N GLN A 262 -46.52 8.02 18.48
CA GLN A 262 -45.21 8.11 17.92
C GLN A 262 -44.38 6.91 18.39
N LEU A 263 -43.83 6.15 17.44
CA LEU A 263 -42.90 5.07 17.72
C LEU A 263 -41.48 5.66 17.89
N ASN A 264 -41.12 5.96 19.11
CA ASN A 264 -39.72 6.28 19.41
C ASN A 264 -38.89 4.99 19.35
N ARG A 265 -38.24 4.76 18.24
CA ARG A 265 -37.26 3.71 18.13
C ARG A 265 -35.91 4.28 18.59
N SER A 266 -35.45 3.87 19.76
CA SER A 266 -34.08 4.13 20.23
C SER A 266 -33.08 3.22 19.46
N LEU A 267 -33.09 3.33 18.12
CA LEU A 267 -32.25 2.51 17.24
C LEU A 267 -30.77 2.96 17.22
N ASP A 268 -30.52 4.22 17.57
CA ASP A 268 -29.24 4.87 17.33
C ASP A 268 -28.08 4.36 18.19
N ASN A 269 -28.32 4.16 19.51
CA ASN A 269 -27.24 3.80 20.41
C ASN A 269 -26.65 2.39 20.16
N HIS A 270 -27.50 1.42 19.81
CA HIS A 270 -27.01 0.06 19.53
C HIS A 270 -26.29 -0.04 18.18
N MET A 271 -26.72 0.74 17.19
CA MET A 271 -26.09 0.73 15.87
C MET A 271 -24.72 1.40 15.89
N LEU A 272 -24.61 2.57 16.53
CA LEU A 272 -23.35 3.27 16.71
C LEU A 272 -22.34 2.40 17.47
N GLN A 273 -22.77 1.71 18.52
CA GLN A 273 -21.90 0.80 19.25
C GLN A 273 -21.46 -0.41 18.41
N GLN A 274 -22.34 -0.96 17.55
CA GLN A 274 -21.96 -2.00 16.61
C GLN A 274 -20.96 -1.52 15.57
N ILE A 275 -21.12 -0.30 15.05
CA ILE A 275 -20.17 0.34 14.13
C ILE A 275 -18.81 0.50 14.80
N GLN A 276 -18.76 1.04 16.02
CA GLN A 276 -17.52 1.18 16.79
C GLN A 276 -16.83 -0.17 17.02
N ASN A 277 -17.56 -1.19 17.42
CA ASN A 277 -17.02 -2.53 17.62
C ASN A 277 -16.46 -3.12 16.32
N LEU A 278 -17.16 -2.96 15.18
CA LEU A 278 -16.69 -3.43 13.89
C LEU A 278 -15.46 -2.65 13.42
N THR A 279 -15.39 -1.35 13.66
CA THR A 279 -14.23 -0.52 13.36
C THR A 279 -13.01 -0.96 14.17
N THR A 280 -13.17 -1.18 15.48
CA THR A 280 -12.10 -1.68 16.36
C THR A 280 -11.61 -3.06 15.92
N GLN A 281 -12.54 -3.97 15.57
CA GLN A 281 -12.18 -5.29 15.05
C GLN A 281 -11.43 -5.19 13.71
N LEU A 282 -11.87 -4.32 12.81
CA LEU A 282 -11.21 -4.09 11.52
C LEU A 282 -9.79 -3.55 11.73
N TYR A 283 -9.63 -2.57 12.60
CA TYR A 283 -8.31 -2.02 12.90
C TYR A 283 -7.38 -3.09 13.49
N GLY A 284 -7.84 -3.89 14.43
CA GLY A 284 -7.05 -4.99 14.99
C GLY A 284 -6.65 -6.03 13.94
N GLN A 285 -7.53 -6.34 12.98
CA GLN A 285 -7.25 -7.28 11.88
C GLN A 285 -6.24 -6.72 10.88
N LEU A 286 -6.25 -5.40 10.66
CA LEU A 286 -5.31 -4.70 9.79
C LEU A 286 -4.02 -4.29 10.51
N GLY A 287 -3.86 -4.62 11.79
CA GLY A 287 -2.72 -4.14 12.57
C GLY A 287 -2.67 -2.62 12.74
N LEU A 288 -3.81 -1.96 12.55
CA LEU A 288 -3.98 -0.53 12.79
C LEU A 288 -4.37 -0.29 14.25
N SER A 289 -3.90 0.81 14.81
CA SER A 289 -4.45 1.38 16.03
C SER A 289 -5.07 2.74 15.73
N GLU A 290 -5.90 3.25 16.61
CA GLU A 290 -6.42 4.60 16.49
C GLU A 290 -5.27 5.63 16.47
N ALA A 291 -4.18 5.36 17.18
CA ALA A 291 -2.98 6.17 17.19
C ALA A 291 -2.29 6.23 15.80
N VAL A 292 -2.26 5.12 15.06
CA VAL A 292 -1.74 5.09 13.67
C VAL A 292 -2.58 5.99 12.75
N VAL A 293 -3.90 5.93 12.89
CA VAL A 293 -4.81 6.76 12.07
C VAL A 293 -4.68 8.23 12.41
N ASN A 294 -4.54 8.55 13.69
CA ASN A 294 -4.43 9.93 14.20
C ASN A 294 -2.99 10.50 14.12
N GLY A 295 -2.00 9.68 13.75
CA GLY A 295 -0.61 10.11 13.64
C GLY A 295 0.13 10.24 14.96
N THR A 296 -0.36 9.65 16.04
CA THR A 296 0.25 9.66 17.39
C THR A 296 0.84 8.30 17.79
N ALA A 297 0.96 7.39 16.83
CA ALA A 297 1.39 6.03 17.07
C ALA A 297 2.84 5.95 17.55
N SER A 298 3.09 5.01 18.46
CA SER A 298 4.42 4.59 18.85
C SER A 298 5.15 3.89 17.71
N GLN A 299 6.48 3.79 17.82
CA GLN A 299 7.30 3.04 16.85
C GLN A 299 6.85 1.56 16.74
N GLU A 300 6.49 0.93 17.86
CA GLU A 300 6.03 -0.45 17.90
C GLU A 300 4.71 -0.62 17.16
N GLU A 301 3.75 0.30 17.35
CA GLU A 301 2.47 0.28 16.63
C GLU A 301 2.66 0.48 15.13
N MET A 302 3.55 1.40 14.73
CA MET A 302 3.91 1.61 13.32
C MET A 302 4.58 0.37 12.71
N LEU A 303 5.44 -0.32 13.44
CA LEU A 303 6.07 -1.56 13.00
C LEU A 303 5.04 -2.69 12.82
N ASN A 304 4.11 -2.83 13.75
CA ASN A 304 3.00 -3.78 13.66
C ASN A 304 2.13 -3.53 12.42
N TYR A 305 1.76 -2.28 12.18
CA TYR A 305 1.00 -1.87 10.99
C TYR A 305 1.78 -2.18 9.70
N HIS A 306 3.06 -1.85 9.67
CA HIS A 306 3.93 -2.14 8.53
C HIS A 306 3.95 -3.64 8.21
N ASN A 307 4.27 -4.47 9.20
CA ASN A 307 4.45 -5.91 8.99
C ASN A 307 3.13 -6.64 8.68
N ARG A 308 2.00 -6.18 9.20
CA ARG A 308 0.70 -6.85 9.03
C ARG A 308 -0.10 -6.39 7.82
N THR A 309 0.12 -5.16 7.35
CA THR A 309 -0.67 -4.58 6.27
C THR A 309 0.18 -4.11 5.10
N LEU A 310 1.19 -3.26 5.34
CA LEU A 310 1.94 -2.67 4.24
C LEU A 310 2.81 -3.69 3.52
N GLU A 311 3.58 -4.47 4.26
CA GLU A 311 4.49 -5.47 3.69
C GLU A 311 3.78 -6.56 2.89
N PRO A 312 2.68 -7.17 3.35
CA PRO A 312 1.92 -8.11 2.52
C PRO A 312 1.39 -7.49 1.24
N MET A 313 0.93 -6.23 1.27
CA MET A 313 0.41 -5.55 0.09
C MET A 313 1.50 -5.25 -0.94
N ILE A 314 2.63 -4.70 -0.50
CA ILE A 314 3.75 -4.40 -1.40
C ILE A 314 4.36 -5.68 -1.99
N SER A 315 4.48 -6.74 -1.16
CA SER A 315 4.96 -8.05 -1.61
C SER A 315 4.05 -8.64 -2.69
N ALA A 316 2.73 -8.55 -2.53
CA ALA A 316 1.78 -9.02 -3.55
C ALA A 316 1.94 -8.27 -4.87
N ILE A 317 2.22 -6.95 -4.82
CA ILE A 317 2.52 -6.15 -6.02
C ILE A 317 3.83 -6.62 -6.67
N CYS A 318 4.91 -6.72 -5.91
CA CYS A 318 6.20 -7.17 -6.42
C CYS A 318 6.13 -8.57 -7.04
N ASP A 319 5.46 -9.51 -6.38
CA ASP A 319 5.30 -10.88 -6.88
C ASP A 319 4.48 -10.94 -8.17
N ALA A 320 3.42 -10.14 -8.28
CA ALA A 320 2.66 -10.06 -9.52
C ALA A 320 3.49 -9.50 -10.68
N LEU A 321 4.28 -8.45 -10.43
CA LEU A 321 5.20 -7.86 -11.41
C LEU A 321 6.30 -8.86 -11.81
N LYS A 322 6.98 -9.49 -10.84
CA LYS A 322 8.01 -10.54 -11.08
C LYS A 322 7.48 -11.67 -11.94
N ARG A 323 6.29 -12.17 -11.61
CA ARG A 323 5.68 -13.30 -12.30
C ARG A 323 5.36 -12.97 -13.74
N THR A 324 4.92 -11.75 -14.03
CA THR A 324 4.37 -11.36 -15.33
C THR A 324 5.40 -10.73 -16.24
N PHE A 325 6.20 -9.78 -15.75
CA PHE A 325 7.09 -8.97 -16.58
C PHE A 325 8.51 -9.50 -16.66
N LEU A 326 8.96 -10.31 -15.70
CA LEU A 326 10.26 -10.94 -15.79
C LEU A 326 10.17 -12.32 -16.46
N THR A 327 10.93 -12.50 -17.55
CA THR A 327 11.06 -13.79 -18.23
C THR A 327 11.75 -14.82 -17.32
N LYS A 328 11.59 -16.11 -17.62
CA LYS A 328 12.33 -17.16 -16.90
C LYS A 328 13.85 -16.96 -17.02
N THR A 329 14.32 -16.51 -18.17
CA THR A 329 15.75 -16.23 -18.42
C THR A 329 16.23 -15.05 -17.57
N ALA A 330 15.48 -13.95 -17.53
CA ALA A 330 15.82 -12.79 -16.72
C ALA A 330 15.94 -13.18 -15.23
N ARG A 331 14.94 -13.91 -14.70
CA ARG A 331 15.00 -14.44 -13.33
C ARG A 331 16.16 -15.39 -13.10
N SER A 332 16.49 -16.24 -14.10
CA SER A 332 17.67 -17.11 -13.99
C SER A 332 19.00 -16.35 -14.08
N GLN A 333 19.00 -15.10 -14.54
CA GLN A 333 20.14 -14.19 -14.52
C GLN A 333 20.23 -13.32 -13.27
N GLY A 334 19.35 -13.55 -12.30
CA GLY A 334 19.32 -12.80 -11.04
C GLY A 334 18.50 -11.52 -11.07
N GLN A 335 17.72 -11.28 -12.15
CA GLN A 335 16.79 -10.13 -12.15
C GLN A 335 15.60 -10.38 -11.22
N SER A 336 15.25 -9.39 -10.44
CA SER A 336 14.13 -9.41 -9.51
C SER A 336 13.49 -8.02 -9.39
N ILE A 337 12.28 -7.97 -8.87
CA ILE A 337 11.60 -6.73 -8.53
C ILE A 337 11.40 -6.76 -7.03
N GLU A 338 12.13 -5.93 -6.31
CA GLU A 338 12.13 -5.91 -4.85
C GLU A 338 11.65 -4.56 -4.33
N PHE A 339 11.11 -4.57 -3.14
CA PHE A 339 10.83 -3.32 -2.43
C PHE A 339 11.92 -3.06 -1.41
N PHE A 340 12.25 -1.78 -1.24
CA PHE A 340 13.30 -1.34 -0.34
C PHE A 340 12.67 -0.53 0.80
N ARG A 341 12.90 -1.04 1.99
CA ARG A 341 12.50 -0.33 3.20
C ARG A 341 13.67 0.52 3.70
N ASP A 342 13.42 1.80 3.91
CA ASP A 342 14.35 2.63 4.68
C ASP A 342 14.25 2.26 6.17
N PRO A 343 15.26 1.58 6.72
CA PRO A 343 15.22 1.12 8.12
C PRO A 343 15.26 2.28 9.12
N PHE A 344 15.69 3.47 8.68
CA PHE A 344 15.87 4.64 9.55
C PHE A 344 14.66 5.57 9.57
N ARG A 345 13.70 5.39 8.67
CA ARG A 345 12.53 6.25 8.55
C ARG A 345 11.65 6.34 9.81
N LEU A 346 11.65 5.28 10.62
CA LEU A 346 10.88 5.18 11.86
C LEU A 346 11.75 5.38 13.11
N VAL A 347 13.04 5.66 12.94
CA VAL A 347 13.98 5.83 14.05
C VAL A 347 13.96 7.29 14.52
N PRO A 348 13.79 7.54 15.83
CA PRO A 348 13.92 8.87 16.38
C PRO A 348 15.30 9.47 16.06
N VAL A 349 15.34 10.77 15.75
CA VAL A 349 16.58 11.47 15.40
C VAL A 349 17.64 11.35 16.51
N THR A 350 17.21 11.28 17.78
CA THR A 350 18.07 11.07 18.94
C THR A 350 18.84 9.75 18.90
N ASP A 351 18.23 8.72 18.33
CA ASP A 351 18.81 7.37 18.27
C ASP A 351 19.66 7.16 17.02
N LEU A 352 19.47 8.00 15.98
CA LEU A 352 20.26 7.95 14.75
C LEU A 352 21.76 8.12 15.01
N ALA A 353 22.15 8.98 15.95
CA ALA A 353 23.55 9.18 16.32
C ALA A 353 24.17 7.92 16.92
N ASN A 354 23.44 7.21 17.78
CA ASN A 354 23.89 5.95 18.37
C ASN A 354 23.99 4.84 17.33
N ILE A 355 23.02 4.77 16.42
CA ILE A 355 23.00 3.79 15.32
C ILE A 355 24.14 4.09 14.36
N ALA A 356 24.38 5.36 14.00
CA ALA A 356 25.50 5.77 13.16
C ALA A 356 26.84 5.33 13.76
N ALA A 357 27.05 5.63 15.05
CA ALA A 357 28.26 5.22 15.76
C ALA A 357 28.41 3.69 15.80
N ALA A 358 27.32 2.95 16.04
CA ALA A 358 27.36 1.50 16.09
C ALA A 358 27.64 0.89 14.71
N PHE A 359 27.03 1.39 13.63
CA PHE A 359 27.18 0.84 12.28
C PHE A 359 28.55 1.16 11.68
N THR A 360 29.05 2.37 11.89
CA THR A 360 30.39 2.76 11.40
C THR A 360 31.50 2.08 12.21
N SER A 361 31.37 1.97 13.54
CA SER A 361 32.37 1.31 14.37
C SER A 361 32.43 -0.21 14.19
N ASN A 362 31.34 -0.84 13.79
CA ASN A 362 31.30 -2.27 13.49
C ASN A 362 31.50 -2.61 12.00
N GLU A 363 31.92 -1.65 11.18
CA GLU A 363 32.22 -1.84 9.75
C GLU A 363 30.99 -2.34 8.93
N ILE A 364 29.77 -2.01 9.38
CA ILE A 364 28.52 -2.40 8.70
C ILE A 364 28.21 -1.41 7.58
N MET A 365 28.44 -0.11 7.80
CA MET A 365 28.21 0.96 6.84
C MET A 365 29.38 1.96 6.88
N SER A 366 29.75 2.47 5.71
CA SER A 366 30.67 3.58 5.58
C SER A 366 30.01 4.90 5.96
N SER A 367 30.81 5.92 6.30
CA SER A 367 30.29 7.26 6.60
C SER A 367 29.50 7.87 5.45
N ASN A 368 29.91 7.63 4.20
CA ASN A 368 29.22 8.15 3.03
C ASN A 368 27.91 7.43 2.75
N GLU A 369 27.83 6.12 2.98
CA GLU A 369 26.57 5.38 2.89
C GLU A 369 25.57 5.88 3.92
N PHE A 370 26.00 6.09 5.17
CA PHE A 370 25.13 6.64 6.21
C PHE A 370 24.69 8.08 5.91
N ARG A 371 25.58 8.93 5.40
CA ARG A 371 25.24 10.29 4.94
C ARG A 371 24.21 10.28 3.82
N SER A 372 24.35 9.35 2.87
CA SER A 372 23.40 9.17 1.76
C SER A 372 21.98 8.82 2.26
N VAL A 373 21.87 7.93 3.24
CA VAL A 373 20.59 7.57 3.85
C VAL A 373 19.93 8.75 4.55
N LEU A 374 20.72 9.61 5.20
CA LEU A 374 20.23 10.82 5.85
C LEU A 374 19.96 11.99 4.88
N GLY A 375 20.28 11.83 3.59
CA GLY A 375 20.12 12.88 2.58
C GLY A 375 21.22 13.94 2.58
N PHE A 376 22.37 13.69 3.25
CA PHE A 376 23.52 14.57 3.17
C PHE A 376 24.39 14.26 1.94
N ALA A 377 25.02 15.30 1.38
CA ALA A 377 25.99 15.13 0.30
C ALA A 377 27.18 14.26 0.74
N ARG A 378 27.72 13.48 -0.19
CA ARG A 378 28.95 12.68 0.06
C ARG A 378 30.09 13.59 0.52
N SER A 379 30.90 13.08 1.45
CA SER A 379 32.19 13.68 1.79
C SER A 379 33.21 13.33 0.71
N GLU A 380 34.06 14.27 0.33
CA GLU A 380 35.15 14.06 -0.64
C GLU A 380 36.38 13.37 0.00
N GLU A 381 36.33 13.11 1.29
CA GLU A 381 37.41 12.39 1.96
C GLU A 381 37.47 10.93 1.55
N PRO A 382 38.63 10.42 1.06
CA PRO A 382 38.78 9.03 0.60
C PRO A 382 38.45 7.98 1.66
N GLN A 383 38.56 8.33 2.93
CA GLN A 383 38.27 7.43 4.04
C GLN A 383 36.79 7.31 4.35
N ALA A 384 35.96 8.23 3.86
CA ALA A 384 34.52 8.25 4.11
C ALA A 384 33.76 7.14 3.38
N ASP A 385 34.37 6.52 2.37
CA ASP A 385 33.85 5.38 1.61
C ASP A 385 34.33 4.02 2.12
N GLN A 386 35.28 4.01 3.04
CA GLN A 386 35.84 2.78 3.57
C GLN A 386 35.04 2.28 4.77
N LEU A 387 34.80 0.97 4.81
CA LEU A 387 34.35 0.29 6.02
C LEU A 387 35.54 0.25 6.99
N ARG A 388 35.46 1.03 8.07
CA ARG A 388 36.58 1.19 8.99
C ARG A 388 36.10 1.31 10.43
N ASN A 389 36.70 0.50 11.30
CA ASN A 389 36.51 0.61 12.73
C ASN A 389 37.45 1.69 13.31
N ALA A 390 36.91 2.86 13.63
CA ALA A 390 37.68 3.96 14.18
C ALA A 390 38.33 3.63 15.53
N ASN A 391 37.85 2.62 16.25
CA ASN A 391 38.40 2.18 17.54
C ASN A 391 39.63 1.26 17.39
N ILE A 392 39.72 0.53 16.26
CA ILE A 392 40.79 -0.42 16.00
C ILE A 392 41.89 0.21 15.13
N ASN A 393 41.51 1.10 14.21
CA ASN A 393 42.42 1.82 13.32
C ASN A 393 42.32 3.34 13.53
N PRO A 394 42.92 3.94 14.56
CA PRO A 394 42.96 5.37 14.71
C PRO A 394 43.74 6.03 13.54
N LEU A 395 43.27 7.22 13.13
CA LEU A 395 43.87 8.02 12.06
C LEU A 395 45.38 8.12 12.23
N GLY A 396 46.17 7.57 11.33
CA GLY A 396 47.59 7.85 11.23
C GLY A 396 48.57 6.66 11.21
N THR A 397 48.10 5.44 11.18
CA THR A 397 49.01 4.29 10.93
C THR A 397 48.73 3.70 9.57
N ASP A 398 49.36 4.27 8.54
CA ASP A 398 49.64 3.53 7.30
C ASP A 398 50.52 2.35 7.65
N VAL A 399 49.96 1.19 7.84
CA VAL A 399 50.73 -0.04 7.84
C VAL A 399 51.04 -0.37 6.39
N THR A 400 52.04 0.30 5.86
CA THR A 400 52.74 -0.19 4.68
C THR A 400 53.23 -1.58 5.02
N ALA A 401 52.71 -2.60 4.34
CA ALA A 401 53.14 -3.96 4.45
C ALA A 401 54.65 -4.02 4.10
N GLN A 402 55.52 -4.00 5.08
CA GLN A 402 56.89 -4.45 4.93
C GLN A 402 56.86 -5.97 5.06
N GLN A 403 57.11 -6.64 3.94
CA GLN A 403 57.58 -8.00 3.96
C GLN A 403 58.80 -8.13 4.85
N PRO A 404 58.91 -9.09 5.74
CA PRO A 404 60.17 -9.35 6.41
C PRO A 404 61.16 -9.99 5.47
N GLU A 405 62.23 -9.23 5.17
CA GLU A 405 63.49 -9.76 4.62
C GLU A 405 64.09 -10.75 5.59
N SER A 406 64.40 -11.94 5.06
CA SER A 406 65.17 -12.98 5.70
C SER A 406 66.57 -12.48 6.06
N THR A 407 66.98 -12.51 7.34
CA THR A 407 68.37 -12.47 7.75
C THR A 407 68.60 -13.48 8.89
N GLU A 408 69.65 -14.19 8.72
CA GLU A 408 70.18 -15.35 9.42
C GLU A 408 70.31 -15.20 10.94
N GLU A 409 70.22 -16.37 11.60
CA GLU A 409 70.53 -16.63 13.03
C GLU A 409 71.90 -16.16 13.48
N PRO A 410 72.07 -15.95 14.79
CA PRO A 410 72.83 -16.94 15.53
C PRO A 410 72.21 -17.33 16.89
N THR A 411 72.37 -18.62 17.15
CA THR A 411 72.21 -19.42 18.35
C THR A 411 72.65 -18.75 19.64
N GLN A 412 71.75 -18.77 20.70
CA GLN A 412 72.18 -19.08 22.08
C GLN A 412 70.93 -19.40 22.97
N ASP A 413 70.93 -20.62 23.36
CA ASP A 413 70.59 -21.32 24.58
C ASP A 413 70.08 -20.51 25.77
N SER A 414 68.83 -20.77 26.19
CA SER A 414 68.41 -20.79 27.60
C SER A 414 66.99 -21.35 27.77
N ALA A 415 66.91 -22.38 28.57
CA ALA A 415 65.88 -23.27 28.98
C ALA A 415 64.48 -22.66 29.25
N GLN A 416 63.46 -23.30 28.68
CA GLN A 416 62.08 -23.19 29.16
C GLN A 416 61.85 -24.14 30.35
N PRO A 417 61.20 -23.71 31.45
CA PRO A 417 60.72 -24.62 32.48
C PRO A 417 59.47 -25.38 32.01
N SER A 418 59.43 -26.65 32.27
CA SER A 418 58.38 -27.59 31.86
C SER A 418 57.10 -27.38 32.73
N ILE A 419 55.97 -27.73 32.12
CA ILE A 419 54.61 -27.66 32.72
C ILE A 419 54.49 -28.50 34.03
N GLN A 420 55.48 -29.28 34.42
CA GLN A 420 55.48 -30.10 35.64
C GLN A 420 55.86 -29.35 36.92
N ASP A 421 56.44 -28.16 36.85
CA ASP A 421 56.87 -27.41 38.02
C ASP A 421 55.78 -26.52 38.61
N VAL A 422 54.67 -26.35 37.93
CA VAL A 422 53.51 -25.53 38.40
C VAL A 422 52.51 -26.35 39.25
N LEU A 423 52.63 -27.68 39.26
CA LEU A 423 51.70 -28.57 39.98
C LEU A 423 52.11 -28.93 41.41
N ASN A 424 53.26 -28.50 41.90
CA ASN A 424 53.79 -28.88 43.21
C ASN A 424 54.04 -27.69 44.18
N ALA A 425 53.28 -26.64 44.17
CA ALA A 425 53.32 -25.63 45.18
C ALA A 425 52.28 -25.95 46.28
N PRO A 426 52.63 -26.00 47.58
CA PRO A 426 51.76 -26.36 48.68
C PRO A 426 50.79 -25.22 49.00
N MET A 427 49.54 -25.59 49.24
CA MET A 427 48.52 -24.72 49.83
C MET A 427 48.82 -24.53 51.32
N GLU A 428 49.19 -23.33 51.70
CA GLU A 428 49.05 -22.91 53.10
C GLU A 428 47.72 -22.15 53.27
N GLY A 429 46.92 -22.72 54.17
CA GLY A 429 45.73 -22.07 54.70
C GLY A 429 46.12 -21.21 55.90
N ASP A 430 45.25 -20.27 56.20
CA ASP A 430 44.75 -19.87 57.53
C ASP A 430 43.78 -18.73 57.38
N SER A 431 42.54 -18.92 57.71
CA SER A 431 41.85 -18.82 59.03
C SER A 431 41.81 -17.41 59.62
N GLN A 432 40.56 -17.02 59.79
CA GLN A 432 40.00 -16.33 60.95
C GLN A 432 39.72 -14.81 60.92
N ASN A 433 38.47 -14.62 61.31
CA ASN A 433 37.86 -13.52 62.10
C ASN A 433 37.50 -12.22 61.36
N GLY A 434 36.26 -11.85 61.37
CA GLY A 434 35.32 -11.74 62.49
C GLY A 434 35.05 -10.27 62.79
N VAL A 435 33.86 -9.91 62.65
CA VAL A 435 32.92 -8.98 63.26
C VAL A 435 31.95 -8.43 62.26
#